data_0a1042e54267b47cffe4d6d8d24a0ad9
#
_entry.id   0a1042e54267b47cffe4d6d8d24a0ad9
#
_cell.length_a   1.000
_cell.length_b   1.000
_cell.length_c   1.000
_cell.angle_alpha   90.00
_cell.angle_beta   90.00
_cell.angle_gamma   90.00
#
_symmetry.space_group_name_H-M   'P 1'
#
loop_
_entity.id
_entity.type
_entity.pdbx_description
1 polymer ?
#
loop_
_entity_poly.entity_id
_entity_poly.type
_entity_poly.pdbx_seq_one_letter_code
_entity_poly.pdbx_strand_id
1 'polypeptide(L)'
;MASDKKNTLFTSLSELIEIRKESLVELTQDLIKIPTLNPPGENYLEICEYLNKRLSKIGFETQIIRAKGTPGDSDKYPRWNIIGRKEGKNSGECVHFNSHTDVVEVGLGWTFDPFGGQVFEGKVYGRGACDMKGGLAASIIAVEAFLEACPEYNGAIEISGTADEETGGYGGVAYLAEKGFFSPQRVQHVIIPEPLHKDRICLGHRGGWWAEIETFGEIAHGAMPFAGDCAVRHMGEVLNEFEETLFPNLKKRVTEMPVIPEGAKNSTMNINSIHGGQVEPDPESNALPSHCVPDSCRIIIDRRFLIEENVEEVKAEIEDLLEGIKSRRPKFKYEVTELNRVIPSMTDKEAPIVKSIAASIEKVLGKK
;
A
#
# COMPACT_ATOMS: atom_id res chain seq x y z
N MET A 1 41.25 -9.06 8.98
CA MET A 1 40.46 -10.02 9.80
C MET A 1 38.95 -9.76 9.73
N ALA A 2 38.38 -8.60 10.11
CA ALA A 2 36.93 -8.38 10.02
C ALA A 2 36.41 -8.27 8.57
N SER A 3 37.19 -7.62 7.69
CA SER A 3 36.89 -7.49 6.26
C SER A 3 36.91 -8.86 5.54
N ASP A 4 37.89 -9.70 5.88
CA ASP A 4 38.02 -11.02 5.25
C ASP A 4 36.87 -11.96 5.64
N LYS A 5 36.43 -11.90 6.92
CA LYS A 5 35.27 -12.67 7.40
C LYS A 5 33.97 -12.24 6.69
N LYS A 6 33.77 -10.93 6.50
CA LYS A 6 32.59 -10.43 5.77
C LYS A 6 32.60 -10.83 4.29
N ASN A 7 33.77 -10.84 3.65
CA ASN A 7 33.89 -11.29 2.26
C ASN A 7 33.63 -12.80 2.12
N THR A 8 34.17 -13.59 3.03
CA THR A 8 33.93 -15.05 3.06
C THR A 8 32.45 -15.38 3.25
N LEU A 9 31.78 -14.69 4.20
CA LEU A 9 30.34 -14.86 4.43
C LEU A 9 29.52 -14.48 3.19
N PHE A 10 29.84 -13.35 2.55
CA PHE A 10 29.13 -12.94 1.34
C PHE A 10 29.26 -13.97 0.20
N THR A 11 30.46 -14.52 -0.03
CA THR A 11 30.69 -15.57 -1.02
C THR A 11 29.85 -16.80 -0.71
N SER A 12 29.90 -17.27 0.55
CA SER A 12 29.10 -18.41 0.99
C SER A 12 27.59 -18.19 0.80
N LEU A 13 27.08 -17.01 1.17
CA LEU A 13 25.67 -16.67 0.97
C LEU A 13 25.29 -16.64 -0.51
N SER A 14 26.15 -16.10 -1.38
CA SER A 14 25.90 -16.07 -2.82
C SER A 14 25.82 -17.45 -3.42
N GLU A 15 26.70 -18.36 -3.02
CA GLU A 15 26.69 -19.77 -3.44
C GLU A 15 25.43 -20.50 -2.95
N LEU A 16 25.06 -20.30 -1.68
CA LEU A 16 23.86 -20.90 -1.10
C LEU A 16 22.56 -20.38 -1.74
N ILE A 17 22.50 -19.13 -2.13
CA ILE A 17 21.36 -18.55 -2.87
C ILE A 17 21.28 -19.12 -4.28
N GLU A 18 22.40 -19.26 -4.99
CA GLU A 18 22.40 -19.83 -6.35
C GLU A 18 21.95 -21.31 -6.34
N ILE A 19 22.38 -22.09 -5.35
CA ILE A 19 21.91 -23.48 -5.15
C ILE A 19 20.39 -23.54 -4.91
N ARG A 20 19.80 -22.50 -4.30
CA ARG A 20 18.36 -22.42 -3.97
C ARG A 20 17.50 -21.74 -5.04
N LYS A 21 18.05 -21.45 -6.18
CA LYS A 21 17.35 -20.74 -7.27
C LYS A 21 16.07 -21.48 -7.73
N GLU A 22 16.13 -22.78 -7.87
CA GLU A 22 14.96 -23.60 -8.21
C GLU A 22 13.91 -23.53 -7.09
N SER A 23 14.33 -23.67 -5.82
CA SER A 23 13.44 -23.55 -4.67
C SER A 23 12.78 -22.17 -4.56
N LEU A 24 13.48 -21.09 -4.97
CA LEU A 24 12.88 -19.75 -5.05
C LEU A 24 11.75 -19.70 -6.08
N VAL A 25 11.99 -20.28 -7.26
CA VAL A 25 10.99 -20.33 -8.33
C VAL A 25 9.78 -21.16 -7.88
N GLU A 26 10.01 -22.35 -7.34
CA GLU A 26 8.96 -23.25 -6.82
C GLU A 26 8.13 -22.57 -5.73
N LEU A 27 8.78 -21.95 -4.74
CA LEU A 27 8.10 -21.23 -3.66
C LEU A 27 7.25 -20.08 -4.21
N THR A 28 7.76 -19.31 -5.18
CA THR A 28 7.00 -18.24 -5.83
C THR A 28 5.78 -18.79 -6.57
N GLN A 29 5.94 -19.90 -7.30
CA GLN A 29 4.83 -20.56 -7.99
C GLN A 29 3.75 -21.05 -7.02
N ASP A 30 4.16 -21.66 -5.90
CA ASP A 30 3.22 -22.17 -4.89
C ASP A 30 2.42 -21.03 -4.25
N LEU A 31 3.07 -19.91 -3.94
CA LEU A 31 2.39 -18.73 -3.40
C LEU A 31 1.41 -18.12 -4.42
N ILE A 32 1.76 -18.09 -5.71
CA ILE A 32 0.89 -17.59 -6.78
C ILE A 32 -0.36 -18.47 -6.93
N LYS A 33 -0.22 -19.79 -6.82
CA LYS A 33 -1.32 -20.75 -6.95
C LYS A 33 -2.37 -20.65 -5.85
N ILE A 34 -2.10 -19.91 -4.77
CA ILE A 34 -3.08 -19.57 -3.74
C ILE A 34 -3.64 -18.17 -4.07
N PRO A 35 -4.85 -18.05 -4.66
CA PRO A 35 -5.39 -16.79 -5.16
C PRO A 35 -5.97 -15.94 -4.01
N THR A 36 -5.16 -15.13 -3.41
CA THR A 36 -5.51 -14.24 -2.30
C THR A 36 -6.04 -12.89 -2.80
N LEU A 37 -7.13 -12.92 -3.56
CA LEU A 37 -7.74 -11.72 -4.14
C LEU A 37 -8.29 -10.79 -3.06
N ASN A 38 -7.95 -9.52 -3.15
CA ASN A 38 -8.44 -8.47 -2.28
C ASN A 38 -8.75 -7.17 -3.07
N PRO A 39 -9.98 -6.66 -3.10
CA PRO A 39 -11.18 -7.26 -2.50
C PRO A 39 -11.56 -8.61 -3.12
N PRO A 40 -12.29 -9.50 -2.40
CA PRO A 40 -12.89 -9.33 -1.06
C PRO A 40 -12.03 -9.83 0.10
N GLY A 41 -10.86 -10.42 -0.14
CA GLY A 41 -9.98 -11.02 0.87
C GLY A 41 -10.11 -12.55 0.93
N GLU A 42 -9.85 -13.19 -0.20
CA GLU A 42 -9.95 -14.65 -0.35
C GLU A 42 -8.68 -15.36 0.12
N ASN A 43 -8.82 -16.59 0.58
CA ASN A 43 -7.75 -17.56 0.84
C ASN A 43 -6.62 -17.12 1.80
N TYR A 44 -6.85 -16.11 2.63
CA TYR A 44 -5.82 -15.66 3.59
C TYR A 44 -5.41 -16.74 4.59
N LEU A 45 -6.35 -17.58 5.05
CA LEU A 45 -5.99 -18.68 5.96
C LEU A 45 -5.11 -19.72 5.26
N GLU A 46 -5.44 -20.08 4.02
CA GLU A 46 -4.69 -21.06 3.23
C GLU A 46 -3.24 -20.65 3.04
N ILE A 47 -3.00 -19.40 2.63
CA ILE A 47 -1.63 -18.90 2.44
C ILE A 47 -0.89 -18.80 3.79
N CYS A 48 -1.57 -18.42 4.88
CA CYS A 48 -0.97 -18.43 6.21
C CYS A 48 -0.59 -19.83 6.67
N GLU A 49 -1.42 -20.84 6.41
CA GLU A 49 -1.12 -22.23 6.73
C GLU A 49 0.04 -22.79 5.89
N TYR A 50 0.11 -22.42 4.61
CA TYR A 50 1.23 -22.76 3.74
C TYR A 50 2.54 -22.18 4.30
N LEU A 51 2.55 -20.87 4.60
CA LEU A 51 3.69 -20.18 5.18
C LEU A 51 4.06 -20.73 6.57
N ASN A 52 3.07 -21.08 7.39
CA ASN A 52 3.29 -21.72 8.69
C ASN A 52 4.11 -23.02 8.55
N LYS A 53 3.70 -23.89 7.64
CA LYS A 53 4.43 -25.14 7.36
C LYS A 53 5.86 -24.86 6.89
N ARG A 54 6.04 -23.88 6.01
CA ARG A 54 7.34 -23.51 5.46
C ARG A 54 8.28 -22.94 6.53
N LEU A 55 7.80 -21.96 7.31
CA LEU A 55 8.59 -21.30 8.34
C LEU A 55 8.91 -22.22 9.52
N SER A 56 7.95 -23.03 9.96
CA SER A 56 8.17 -24.02 11.02
C SER A 56 9.25 -25.05 10.62
N LYS A 57 9.31 -25.46 9.35
CA LYS A 57 10.32 -26.40 8.84
C LYS A 57 11.76 -25.87 9.00
N ILE A 58 11.95 -24.56 8.95
CA ILE A 58 13.26 -23.91 9.13
C ILE A 58 13.46 -23.40 10.56
N GLY A 59 12.58 -23.80 11.48
CA GLY A 59 12.71 -23.59 12.91
C GLY A 59 12.23 -22.25 13.43
N PHE A 60 11.30 -21.61 12.74
CA PHE A 60 10.59 -20.44 13.26
C PHE A 60 9.45 -20.87 14.19
N GLU A 61 9.26 -20.13 15.28
CA GLU A 61 8.02 -20.12 16.04
C GLU A 61 7.02 -19.23 15.31
N THR A 62 5.84 -19.77 15.00
CA THR A 62 4.87 -19.10 14.15
C THR A 62 3.55 -18.86 14.86
N GLN A 63 2.87 -17.76 14.50
CA GLN A 63 1.53 -17.43 14.95
C GLN A 63 0.67 -17.02 13.76
N ILE A 64 -0.51 -17.66 13.61
CA ILE A 64 -1.55 -17.24 12.67
C ILE A 64 -2.56 -16.40 13.45
N ILE A 65 -2.81 -15.18 13.00
CA ILE A 65 -3.52 -14.14 13.76
C ILE A 65 -4.68 -13.62 12.91
N ARG A 66 -5.93 -13.75 13.39
CA ARG A 66 -7.09 -13.13 12.76
C ARG A 66 -7.24 -11.68 13.25
N ALA A 67 -7.29 -10.75 12.32
CA ALA A 67 -7.60 -9.35 12.56
C ALA A 67 -9.12 -9.14 12.60
N LYS A 68 -9.75 -9.62 13.67
CA LYS A 68 -11.20 -9.60 13.81
C LYS A 68 -11.74 -8.18 14.02
N GLY A 69 -12.80 -7.84 13.25
CA GLY A 69 -13.52 -6.57 13.37
C GLY A 69 -12.85 -5.40 12.68
N THR A 70 -11.80 -5.64 11.89
CA THR A 70 -11.21 -4.62 11.01
C THR A 70 -12.06 -4.42 9.75
N PRO A 71 -11.92 -3.29 9.04
CA PRO A 71 -12.59 -3.09 7.75
C PRO A 71 -12.38 -4.30 6.82
N GLY A 72 -13.45 -4.78 6.22
CA GLY A 72 -13.43 -5.94 5.33
C GLY A 72 -13.42 -7.31 6.02
N ASP A 73 -13.13 -7.42 7.34
CA ASP A 73 -13.22 -8.70 8.06
C ASP A 73 -14.67 -9.15 8.19
N SER A 74 -14.91 -10.40 7.85
CA SER A 74 -16.18 -11.10 8.03
C SER A 74 -15.94 -12.59 8.22
N ASP A 75 -16.97 -13.35 8.62
CA ASP A 75 -16.80 -14.81 8.69
C ASP A 75 -16.67 -15.46 7.31
N LYS A 76 -17.12 -14.78 6.26
CA LYS A 76 -16.92 -15.23 4.87
C LYS A 76 -15.54 -14.88 4.33
N TYR A 77 -15.01 -13.73 4.70
CA TYR A 77 -13.72 -13.20 4.26
C TYR A 77 -12.87 -12.76 5.46
N PRO A 78 -12.40 -13.72 6.28
CA PRO A 78 -11.65 -13.40 7.49
C PRO A 78 -10.24 -12.92 7.15
N ARG A 79 -9.76 -11.87 7.84
CA ARG A 79 -8.42 -11.32 7.69
C ARG A 79 -7.42 -12.09 8.53
N TRP A 80 -6.60 -12.92 7.89
CA TRP A 80 -5.57 -13.69 8.56
C TRP A 80 -4.18 -13.21 8.20
N ASN A 81 -3.33 -13.16 9.21
CA ASN A 81 -1.93 -12.81 9.12
C ASN A 81 -1.09 -13.93 9.70
N ILE A 82 0.17 -14.03 9.28
CA ILE A 82 1.15 -14.92 9.90
C ILE A 82 2.40 -14.12 10.29
N ILE A 83 2.93 -14.42 11.48
CA ILE A 83 4.24 -13.95 11.93
C ILE A 83 5.03 -15.18 12.35
N GLY A 84 6.23 -15.31 11.81
CA GLY A 84 7.24 -16.26 12.27
C GLY A 84 8.41 -15.52 12.90
N ARG A 85 8.90 -15.99 14.04
CA ARG A 85 10.09 -15.45 14.74
C ARG A 85 11.08 -16.57 15.03
N LYS A 86 12.36 -16.27 14.82
CA LYS A 86 13.46 -17.16 15.17
C LYS A 86 14.53 -16.37 15.92
N GLU A 87 14.79 -16.80 17.15
CA GLU A 87 15.84 -16.24 18.00
C GLU A 87 17.21 -16.79 17.61
N GLY A 88 18.21 -15.93 17.64
CA GLY A 88 19.62 -16.33 17.53
C GLY A 88 20.19 -16.84 18.85
N LYS A 89 21.49 -17.07 18.86
CA LYS A 89 22.20 -17.63 20.05
C LYS A 89 22.23 -16.68 21.25
N ASN A 90 22.39 -15.38 20.99
CA ASN A 90 22.44 -14.35 22.01
C ASN A 90 21.46 -13.22 21.67
N SER A 91 21.10 -12.42 22.67
CA SER A 91 20.30 -11.21 22.48
C SER A 91 20.93 -10.24 21.47
N GLY A 92 20.11 -9.49 20.77
CA GLY A 92 20.52 -8.50 19.78
C GLY A 92 19.31 -7.87 19.11
N GLU A 93 19.54 -7.13 18.05
CA GLU A 93 18.49 -6.48 17.28
C GLU A 93 17.70 -7.48 16.43
N CYS A 94 16.45 -7.14 16.15
CA CYS A 94 15.57 -7.91 15.29
C CYS A 94 15.50 -7.27 13.89
N VAL A 95 15.68 -8.10 12.86
CA VAL A 95 15.38 -7.76 11.47
C VAL A 95 14.09 -8.46 11.08
N HIS A 96 13.10 -7.69 10.66
CA HIS A 96 11.80 -8.17 10.24
C HIS A 96 11.62 -7.98 8.74
N PHE A 97 11.28 -9.05 8.04
CA PHE A 97 10.82 -9.01 6.64
C PHE A 97 9.29 -9.00 6.64
N ASN A 98 8.71 -7.87 6.25
CA ASN A 98 7.27 -7.74 6.12
C ASN A 98 6.86 -7.82 4.65
N SER A 99 5.92 -8.68 4.34
CA SER A 99 5.35 -8.82 3.00
C SER A 99 3.85 -8.98 3.08
N HIS A 100 3.12 -8.34 2.17
CA HIS A 100 1.71 -8.64 2.03
C HIS A 100 1.49 -9.93 1.22
N THR A 101 0.35 -10.54 1.44
CA THR A 101 -0.03 -11.79 0.78
C THR A 101 -1.18 -11.63 -0.20
N ASP A 102 -1.92 -10.54 -0.09
CA ASP A 102 -3.03 -10.23 -0.97
C ASP A 102 -2.57 -9.76 -2.36
N VAL A 103 -3.48 -9.82 -3.28
CA VAL A 103 -3.28 -9.39 -4.67
C VAL A 103 -4.57 -8.75 -5.19
N VAL A 104 -4.45 -7.75 -6.05
CA VAL A 104 -5.57 -7.11 -6.74
C VAL A 104 -6.18 -8.03 -7.79
N GLU A 105 -7.35 -7.65 -8.31
CA GLU A 105 -8.04 -8.34 -9.40
C GLU A 105 -7.13 -8.55 -10.62
N VAL A 106 -7.37 -9.65 -11.32
CA VAL A 106 -6.53 -10.06 -12.46
C VAL A 106 -6.72 -9.19 -13.70
N GLY A 107 -7.89 -8.62 -13.92
CA GLY A 107 -8.20 -7.90 -15.16
C GLY A 107 -8.24 -8.80 -16.39
N LEU A 108 -8.09 -8.20 -17.57
CA LEU A 108 -8.12 -8.86 -18.86
C LEU A 108 -6.72 -8.90 -19.52
N GLY A 109 -6.58 -9.73 -20.57
CA GLY A 109 -5.39 -9.72 -21.44
C GLY A 109 -4.22 -10.57 -20.97
N TRP A 110 -4.43 -11.50 -20.07
CA TRP A 110 -3.39 -12.43 -19.63
C TRP A 110 -3.02 -13.43 -20.72
N THR A 111 -1.72 -13.65 -20.93
CA THR A 111 -1.18 -14.67 -21.86
C THR A 111 -1.21 -16.06 -21.23
N PHE A 112 -0.99 -16.15 -19.93
CA PHE A 112 -1.01 -17.39 -19.15
C PHE A 112 -2.07 -17.27 -18.04
N ASP A 113 -2.40 -18.42 -17.42
CA ASP A 113 -3.27 -18.42 -16.24
C ASP A 113 -2.69 -17.51 -15.14
N PRO A 114 -3.43 -16.48 -14.67
CA PRO A 114 -2.97 -15.56 -13.64
C PRO A 114 -2.53 -16.23 -12.34
N PHE A 115 -3.04 -17.40 -12.03
CA PHE A 115 -2.69 -18.17 -10.83
C PHE A 115 -1.97 -19.48 -11.14
N GLY A 116 -1.53 -19.68 -12.38
CA GLY A 116 -0.80 -20.88 -12.79
C GLY A 116 0.66 -20.90 -12.38
N GLY A 117 1.27 -19.74 -12.13
CA GLY A 117 2.70 -19.64 -11.83
C GLY A 117 3.59 -20.14 -12.98
N GLN A 118 3.19 -19.93 -14.24
CA GLN A 118 3.92 -20.41 -15.41
C GLN A 118 5.33 -19.85 -15.47
N VAL A 119 6.32 -20.72 -15.66
CA VAL A 119 7.69 -20.31 -15.99
C VAL A 119 7.88 -20.30 -17.51
N PHE A 120 8.25 -19.16 -18.06
CA PHE A 120 8.51 -19.00 -19.48
C PHE A 120 9.60 -17.96 -19.70
N GLU A 121 10.58 -18.25 -20.56
CA GLU A 121 11.72 -17.36 -20.87
C GLU A 121 12.42 -16.80 -19.63
N GLY A 122 12.63 -17.63 -18.60
CA GLY A 122 13.33 -17.24 -17.37
C GLY A 122 12.55 -16.31 -16.44
N LYS A 123 11.24 -16.19 -16.63
CA LYS A 123 10.33 -15.38 -15.81
C LYS A 123 9.20 -16.25 -15.23
N VAL A 124 8.76 -15.91 -14.03
CA VAL A 124 7.55 -16.48 -13.43
C VAL A 124 6.39 -15.55 -13.75
N TYR A 125 5.36 -16.08 -14.40
CA TYR A 125 4.14 -15.35 -14.76
C TYR A 125 3.03 -15.68 -13.76
N GLY A 126 2.39 -14.64 -13.26
CA GLY A 126 1.23 -14.77 -12.39
C GLY A 126 0.91 -13.48 -11.63
N ARG A 127 -0.34 -13.32 -11.21
CA ARG A 127 -0.77 -12.24 -10.33
C ARG A 127 -0.07 -12.41 -8.98
N GLY A 128 0.60 -11.33 -8.49
CA GLY A 128 1.42 -11.37 -7.28
C GLY A 128 2.86 -11.85 -7.49
N ALA A 129 3.26 -12.29 -8.70
CA ALA A 129 4.64 -12.69 -8.96
C ALA A 129 5.63 -11.55 -8.69
N CYS A 130 5.26 -10.32 -9.04
CA CYS A 130 6.03 -9.12 -8.81
C CYS A 130 5.62 -8.44 -7.50
N ASP A 131 4.35 -8.21 -7.30
CA ASP A 131 3.73 -7.50 -6.19
C ASP A 131 2.84 -8.44 -5.37
N MET A 132 3.33 -8.96 -4.17
CA MET A 132 4.76 -9.00 -3.81
C MET A 132 5.19 -10.41 -3.36
N LYS A 133 4.45 -11.47 -3.79
CA LYS A 133 4.74 -12.87 -3.41
C LYS A 133 6.15 -13.32 -3.80
N GLY A 134 6.69 -12.77 -4.92
CA GLY A 134 8.09 -12.99 -5.30
C GLY A 134 9.09 -12.41 -4.29
N GLY A 135 8.80 -11.22 -3.75
CA GLY A 135 9.57 -10.60 -2.68
C GLY A 135 9.52 -11.41 -1.37
N LEU A 136 8.34 -11.91 -1.01
CA LEU A 136 8.15 -12.80 0.13
C LEU A 136 8.96 -14.10 -0.03
N ALA A 137 8.88 -14.74 -1.19
CA ALA A 137 9.65 -15.94 -1.49
C ALA A 137 11.16 -15.67 -1.41
N ALA A 138 11.62 -14.55 -1.97
CA ALA A 138 13.04 -14.17 -1.92
C ALA A 138 13.53 -13.94 -0.48
N SER A 139 12.70 -13.33 0.38
CA SER A 139 13.04 -13.15 1.80
C SER A 139 13.19 -14.48 2.53
N ILE A 140 12.27 -15.41 2.31
CA ILE A 140 12.34 -16.74 2.94
C ILE A 140 13.61 -17.50 2.49
N ILE A 141 13.90 -17.52 1.20
CA ILE A 141 15.09 -18.17 0.65
C ILE A 141 16.39 -17.52 1.14
N ALA A 142 16.42 -16.19 1.22
CA ALA A 142 17.56 -15.45 1.75
C ALA A 142 17.82 -15.80 3.23
N VAL A 143 16.76 -15.91 4.03
CA VAL A 143 16.84 -16.30 5.44
C VAL A 143 17.28 -17.76 5.57
N GLU A 144 16.78 -18.68 4.75
CA GLU A 144 17.26 -20.08 4.73
C GLU A 144 18.77 -20.17 4.47
N ALA A 145 19.26 -19.43 3.46
CA ALA A 145 20.68 -19.39 3.15
C ALA A 145 21.49 -18.78 4.30
N PHE A 146 20.96 -17.73 4.93
CA PHE A 146 21.60 -17.09 6.09
C PHE A 146 21.70 -18.04 7.29
N LEU A 147 20.63 -18.74 7.64
CA LEU A 147 20.61 -19.69 8.76
C LEU A 147 21.59 -20.84 8.57
N GLU A 148 21.82 -21.28 7.34
CA GLU A 148 22.82 -22.30 7.01
C GLU A 148 24.25 -21.73 7.12
N ALA A 149 24.50 -20.53 6.60
CA ALA A 149 25.82 -19.89 6.65
C ALA A 149 26.20 -19.39 8.06
N CYS A 150 25.22 -19.01 8.87
CA CYS A 150 25.39 -18.39 10.17
C CYS A 150 24.47 -19.02 11.23
N PRO A 151 24.62 -20.28 11.61
CA PRO A 151 23.74 -20.94 12.56
C PRO A 151 23.78 -20.35 13.96
N GLU A 152 24.84 -19.64 14.31
CA GLU A 152 25.07 -19.01 15.62
C GLU A 152 25.01 -17.47 15.54
N TYR A 153 24.01 -16.90 14.85
CA TYR A 153 23.81 -15.45 14.78
C TYR A 153 23.27 -14.91 16.11
N ASN A 154 23.36 -13.59 16.30
CA ASN A 154 22.80 -12.87 17.45
C ASN A 154 21.56 -12.08 17.01
N GLY A 155 20.67 -11.79 17.96
CA GLY A 155 19.41 -11.10 17.70
C GLY A 155 18.33 -12.03 17.21
N ALA A 156 17.36 -11.48 16.51
CA ALA A 156 16.21 -12.24 15.99
C ALA A 156 15.94 -11.94 14.51
N ILE A 157 15.31 -12.90 13.85
CA ILE A 157 14.76 -12.73 12.51
C ILE A 157 13.25 -12.94 12.60
N GLU A 158 12.49 -12.02 12.03
CA GLU A 158 11.05 -12.17 11.84
C GLU A 158 10.69 -12.14 10.36
N ILE A 159 9.66 -12.90 10.01
CA ILE A 159 9.01 -12.88 8.68
C ILE A 159 7.51 -12.81 8.92
N SER A 160 6.82 -11.88 8.26
CA SER A 160 5.36 -11.83 8.27
C SER A 160 4.78 -11.89 6.87
N GLY A 161 3.61 -12.55 6.79
CA GLY A 161 2.68 -12.47 5.67
C GLY A 161 1.43 -11.75 6.14
N THR A 162 1.16 -10.56 5.63
CA THR A 162 0.08 -9.68 6.09
C THR A 162 -1.03 -9.55 5.07
N ALA A 163 -2.24 -9.29 5.56
CA ALA A 163 -3.43 -9.09 4.76
C ALA A 163 -3.63 -7.61 4.41
N ASP A 164 -4.49 -7.35 3.42
CA ASP A 164 -5.11 -6.06 3.14
C ASP A 164 -4.17 -4.89 2.76
N GLU A 165 -2.95 -5.14 2.32
CA GLU A 165 -2.06 -4.06 1.87
C GLU A 165 -2.70 -3.28 0.73
N GLU A 166 -3.22 -3.97 -0.28
CA GLU A 166 -3.85 -3.43 -1.49
C GLU A 166 -5.15 -2.62 -1.21
N THR A 167 -5.65 -2.70 0.02
CA THR A 167 -6.85 -1.96 0.47
C THR A 167 -6.60 -1.09 1.72
N GLY A 168 -5.32 -0.79 2.04
CA GLY A 168 -4.93 0.15 3.09
C GLY A 168 -4.39 -0.46 4.37
N GLY A 169 -4.20 -1.80 4.44
CA GLY A 169 -3.47 -2.47 5.52
C GLY A 169 -4.19 -2.59 6.86
N TYR A 170 -5.49 -2.31 6.93
CA TYR A 170 -6.24 -2.29 8.19
C TYR A 170 -6.30 -3.65 8.87
N GLY A 171 -6.56 -4.73 8.13
CA GLY A 171 -6.57 -6.11 8.63
C GLY A 171 -5.17 -6.73 8.69
N GLY A 172 -4.14 -6.03 8.21
CA GLY A 172 -2.76 -6.45 8.15
C GLY A 172 -1.86 -5.70 9.13
N VAL A 173 -0.97 -4.89 8.57
CA VAL A 173 0.09 -4.19 9.32
C VAL A 173 -0.46 -3.25 10.39
N ALA A 174 -1.57 -2.55 10.16
CA ALA A 174 -2.17 -1.65 11.13
C ALA A 174 -2.64 -2.41 12.38
N TYR A 175 -3.40 -3.49 12.18
CA TYR A 175 -3.85 -4.35 13.28
C TYR A 175 -2.68 -4.94 14.07
N LEU A 176 -1.66 -5.45 13.39
CA LEU A 176 -0.49 -6.03 14.03
C LEU A 176 0.32 -5.00 14.80
N ALA A 177 0.42 -3.76 14.28
CA ALA A 177 1.08 -2.66 14.97
C ALA A 177 0.34 -2.28 16.28
N GLU A 178 -0.99 -2.19 16.25
CA GLU A 178 -1.81 -1.97 17.45
C GLU A 178 -1.64 -3.07 18.50
N LYS A 179 -1.41 -4.31 18.07
CA LYS A 179 -1.12 -5.44 18.97
C LYS A 179 0.34 -5.48 19.43
N GLY A 180 1.17 -4.52 19.05
CA GLY A 180 2.56 -4.39 19.47
C GLY A 180 3.57 -5.27 18.73
N PHE A 181 3.17 -5.96 17.65
CA PHE A 181 4.07 -6.81 16.88
C PHE A 181 5.17 -6.04 16.16
N PHE A 182 4.96 -4.75 15.88
CA PHE A 182 5.96 -3.86 15.28
C PHE A 182 6.47 -2.78 16.24
N SER A 183 6.34 -3.01 17.57
CA SER A 183 6.88 -2.07 18.54
C SER A 183 8.42 -1.96 18.42
N PRO A 184 9.02 -0.77 18.65
CA PRO A 184 10.47 -0.58 18.57
C PRO A 184 11.28 -1.47 19.54
N GLN A 185 10.67 -1.92 20.63
CA GLN A 185 11.28 -2.86 21.58
C GLN A 185 11.38 -4.27 21.01
N ARG A 186 10.48 -4.64 20.11
CA ARG A 186 10.43 -5.96 19.48
C ARG A 186 11.20 -6.01 18.16
N VAL A 187 11.07 -4.96 17.33
CA VAL A 187 11.62 -4.89 15.97
C VAL A 187 12.40 -3.58 15.80
N GLN A 188 13.66 -3.67 15.47
CA GLN A 188 14.52 -2.51 15.25
C GLN A 188 14.69 -2.17 13.77
N HIS A 189 14.60 -3.17 12.90
CA HIS A 189 14.79 -3.01 11.47
C HIS A 189 13.68 -3.74 10.70
N VAL A 190 13.07 -3.06 9.74
CA VAL A 190 12.07 -3.67 8.84
C VAL A 190 12.54 -3.55 7.40
N ILE A 191 12.43 -4.64 6.66
CA ILE A 191 12.64 -4.70 5.22
C ILE A 191 11.33 -5.12 4.58
N ILE A 192 10.86 -4.31 3.62
CA ILE A 192 9.65 -4.58 2.84
C ILE A 192 10.13 -4.80 1.39
N PRO A 193 10.12 -6.05 0.90
CA PRO A 193 10.67 -6.41 -0.42
C PRO A 193 9.68 -6.14 -1.57
N GLU A 194 9.16 -4.91 -1.60
CA GLU A 194 8.26 -4.41 -2.65
C GLU A 194 8.98 -4.23 -3.99
N PRO A 195 8.26 -4.37 -5.12
CA PRO A 195 8.84 -4.40 -6.45
C PRO A 195 9.15 -3.01 -7.01
N LEU A 196 9.97 -2.21 -6.34
CA LEU A 196 10.35 -0.90 -6.87
C LEU A 196 11.40 -1.04 -7.99
N HIS A 197 12.63 -1.19 -7.61
CA HIS A 197 13.74 -1.43 -8.55
C HIS A 197 14.92 -2.04 -7.79
N LYS A 198 15.59 -3.02 -8.40
CA LYS A 198 16.67 -3.78 -7.76
C LYS A 198 17.88 -2.95 -7.32
N ASP A 199 18.07 -1.75 -7.86
CA ASP A 199 19.17 -0.83 -7.55
C ASP A 199 18.74 0.40 -6.75
N ARG A 200 17.56 0.35 -6.10
CA ARG A 200 17.02 1.47 -5.33
C ARG A 200 16.50 1.01 -3.98
N ILE A 201 16.60 1.89 -3.00
CA ILE A 201 15.99 1.70 -1.68
C ILE A 201 14.91 2.77 -1.56
N CYS A 202 13.66 2.35 -1.37
CA CYS A 202 12.59 3.26 -0.99
C CYS A 202 12.77 3.64 0.48
N LEU A 203 12.97 4.90 0.75
CA LEU A 203 13.12 5.39 2.11
C LEU A 203 11.80 5.74 2.77
N GLY A 204 10.73 5.90 1.98
CA GLY A 204 9.44 6.30 2.50
C GLY A 204 8.46 6.68 1.38
N HIS A 205 7.33 7.20 1.78
CA HIS A 205 6.26 7.59 0.87
C HIS A 205 5.55 8.86 1.35
N ARG A 206 4.91 9.54 0.39
CA ARG A 206 4.00 10.66 0.70
C ARG A 206 2.78 10.17 1.44
N GLY A 207 2.14 11.07 2.19
CA GLY A 207 0.82 10.84 2.74
C GLY A 207 -0.25 10.83 1.64
N GLY A 208 -1.37 10.23 1.96
CA GLY A 208 -2.57 10.23 1.15
C GLY A 208 -3.80 10.53 2.01
N TRP A 209 -4.69 11.33 1.49
CA TRP A 209 -6.00 11.57 2.08
C TRP A 209 -7.05 11.51 0.97
N TRP A 210 -7.95 10.54 1.09
CA TRP A 210 -9.07 10.35 0.18
C TRP A 210 -10.34 10.82 0.88
N ALA A 211 -11.05 11.70 0.24
CA ALA A 211 -12.30 12.23 0.76
C ALA A 211 -13.35 12.35 -0.33
N GLU A 212 -14.60 12.23 0.07
CA GLU A 212 -15.75 12.63 -0.72
C GLU A 212 -16.17 14.04 -0.28
N ILE A 213 -16.39 14.91 -1.25
CA ILE A 213 -16.98 16.24 -1.05
C ILE A 213 -18.33 16.24 -1.76
N GLU A 214 -19.40 16.40 -1.02
CA GLU A 214 -20.75 16.49 -1.55
C GLU A 214 -21.28 17.92 -1.39
N THR A 215 -21.88 18.44 -2.44
CA THR A 215 -22.61 19.72 -2.43
C THR A 215 -24.10 19.47 -2.56
N PHE A 216 -24.90 20.23 -1.81
CA PHE A 216 -26.33 20.08 -1.75
C PHE A 216 -27.04 21.26 -2.36
N GLY A 217 -28.18 20.98 -2.96
CA GLY A 217 -29.04 21.94 -3.58
C GLY A 217 -30.50 21.80 -3.16
N GLU A 218 -31.40 22.31 -3.99
CA GLU A 218 -32.84 22.23 -3.80
C GLU A 218 -33.51 21.91 -5.14
N ILE A 219 -34.24 20.82 -5.20
CA ILE A 219 -34.90 20.36 -6.43
C ILE A 219 -35.99 21.33 -6.87
N ALA A 220 -36.08 21.59 -8.17
CA ALA A 220 -37.16 22.34 -8.79
C ALA A 220 -37.34 21.88 -10.23
N HIS A 221 -38.43 22.29 -10.86
CA HIS A 221 -38.65 22.03 -12.27
C HIS A 221 -37.59 22.72 -13.13
N GLY A 222 -37.01 22.01 -14.11
CA GLY A 222 -35.90 22.52 -14.92
C GLY A 222 -36.19 23.80 -15.72
N ALA A 223 -37.46 24.08 -16.07
CA ALA A 223 -37.86 25.31 -16.68
C ALA A 223 -37.98 26.50 -15.68
N MET A 224 -37.91 26.23 -14.37
CA MET A 224 -37.97 27.21 -13.29
C MET A 224 -36.79 27.11 -12.33
N PRO A 225 -35.55 27.24 -12.82
CA PRO A 225 -34.34 27.04 -11.98
C PRO A 225 -34.22 28.08 -10.86
N PHE A 226 -34.88 29.18 -10.95
CA PHE A 226 -34.98 30.25 -9.92
C PHE A 226 -35.79 29.82 -8.69
N ALA A 227 -36.60 28.74 -8.79
CA ALA A 227 -37.35 28.16 -7.68
C ALA A 227 -36.58 27.09 -6.91
N GLY A 228 -35.43 26.68 -7.41
CA GLY A 228 -34.54 25.70 -6.78
C GLY A 228 -33.15 26.24 -6.49
N ASP A 229 -32.24 25.32 -6.18
CA ASP A 229 -30.82 25.58 -6.03
C ASP A 229 -30.01 24.41 -6.59
N CYS A 230 -29.03 24.68 -7.44
CA CYS A 230 -28.37 23.64 -8.22
C CYS A 230 -27.06 23.20 -7.57
N ALA A 231 -27.04 21.96 -7.04
CA ALA A 231 -25.86 21.38 -6.45
C ALA A 231 -24.67 21.27 -7.43
N VAL A 232 -24.93 21.00 -8.71
CA VAL A 232 -23.87 20.93 -9.74
C VAL A 232 -23.23 22.32 -9.95
N ARG A 233 -23.99 23.41 -9.83
CA ARG A 233 -23.42 24.78 -9.87
C ARG A 233 -22.61 25.09 -8.62
N HIS A 234 -22.97 24.54 -7.48
CA HIS A 234 -22.17 24.65 -6.26
C HIS A 234 -20.86 23.90 -6.41
N MET A 235 -20.88 22.66 -6.95
CA MET A 235 -19.66 21.91 -7.23
C MET A 235 -18.77 22.62 -8.26
N GLY A 236 -19.36 23.30 -9.25
CA GLY A 236 -18.59 24.12 -10.19
C GLY A 236 -17.77 25.22 -9.51
N GLU A 237 -18.26 25.84 -8.44
CA GLU A 237 -17.48 26.79 -7.64
C GLU A 237 -16.35 26.12 -6.85
N VAL A 238 -16.58 24.89 -6.33
CA VAL A 238 -15.56 24.11 -5.65
C VAL A 238 -14.41 23.79 -6.63
N LEU A 239 -14.74 23.30 -7.82
CA LEU A 239 -13.74 22.99 -8.85
C LEU A 239 -12.98 24.24 -9.29
N ASN A 240 -13.66 25.38 -9.45
CA ASN A 240 -13.00 26.63 -9.79
C ASN A 240 -12.05 27.12 -8.69
N GLU A 241 -12.44 27.01 -7.41
CA GLU A 241 -11.57 27.35 -6.28
C GLU A 241 -10.35 26.46 -6.22
N PHE A 242 -10.49 25.17 -6.56
CA PHE A 242 -9.35 24.26 -6.66
C PHE A 242 -8.39 24.67 -7.77
N GLU A 243 -8.88 25.03 -8.95
CA GLU A 243 -8.04 25.45 -10.07
C GLU A 243 -7.35 26.79 -9.80
N GLU A 244 -8.05 27.76 -9.24
CA GLU A 244 -7.50 29.09 -9.07
C GLU A 244 -6.64 29.26 -7.81
N THR A 245 -6.94 28.50 -6.75
CA THR A 245 -6.30 28.68 -5.44
C THR A 245 -5.50 27.46 -5.02
N LEU A 246 -6.12 26.27 -4.95
CA LEU A 246 -5.49 25.10 -4.36
C LEU A 246 -4.34 24.58 -5.21
N PHE A 247 -4.57 24.23 -6.46
CA PHE A 247 -3.54 23.61 -7.31
C PHE A 247 -2.31 24.51 -7.51
N PRO A 248 -2.43 25.84 -7.69
CA PRO A 248 -1.27 26.72 -7.70
C PRO A 248 -0.46 26.72 -6.39
N ASN A 249 -1.15 26.60 -5.24
CA ASN A 249 -0.48 26.54 -3.94
C ASN A 249 0.21 25.18 -3.70
N LEU A 250 -0.41 24.07 -4.10
CA LEU A 250 0.21 22.74 -4.01
C LEU A 250 1.51 22.66 -4.81
N LYS A 251 1.56 23.24 -6.00
CA LYS A 251 2.75 23.29 -6.86
C LYS A 251 3.94 24.01 -6.22
N LYS A 252 3.71 24.89 -5.24
CA LYS A 252 4.78 25.60 -4.53
C LYS A 252 5.39 24.78 -3.39
N ARG A 253 4.71 23.75 -2.92
CA ARG A 253 5.16 22.88 -1.84
C ARG A 253 6.05 21.81 -2.42
N VAL A 254 7.30 21.77 -1.97
CA VAL A 254 8.33 20.84 -2.48
C VAL A 254 8.99 20.16 -1.31
N THR A 255 9.06 18.84 -1.34
CA THR A 255 9.78 18.08 -0.31
C THR A 255 11.29 18.12 -0.53
N GLU A 256 12.05 18.07 0.56
CA GLU A 256 13.50 17.85 0.55
C GLU A 256 13.86 16.35 0.40
N MET A 257 12.88 15.45 0.47
CA MET A 257 13.11 14.03 0.26
C MET A 257 13.67 13.75 -1.14
N PRO A 258 14.58 12.77 -1.27
CA PRO A 258 15.01 12.29 -2.59
C PRO A 258 13.85 11.54 -3.26
N VAL A 259 13.19 12.15 -4.21
CA VAL A 259 11.99 11.61 -4.86
C VAL A 259 12.21 11.38 -6.35
N ILE A 260 11.75 10.25 -6.84
CA ILE A 260 11.67 9.89 -8.26
C ILE A 260 10.27 9.34 -8.52
N PRO A 261 9.57 9.76 -9.58
CA PRO A 261 9.94 10.81 -10.55
C PRO A 261 9.86 12.23 -9.97
N GLU A 262 10.49 13.19 -10.63
CA GLU A 262 10.56 14.59 -10.19
C GLU A 262 9.20 15.22 -9.86
N GLY A 263 8.15 14.88 -10.61
CA GLY A 263 6.79 15.37 -10.36
C GLY A 263 6.19 14.92 -9.02
N ALA A 264 6.76 13.90 -8.38
CA ALA A 264 6.33 13.45 -7.06
C ALA A 264 6.95 14.25 -5.90
N LYS A 265 7.81 15.22 -6.18
CA LYS A 265 8.36 16.15 -5.17
C LYS A 265 7.34 17.16 -4.66
N ASN A 266 6.25 17.37 -5.40
CA ASN A 266 5.24 18.33 -5.01
C ASN A 266 4.05 17.67 -4.31
N SER A 267 3.37 18.43 -3.48
CA SER A 267 2.02 18.11 -3.07
C SER A 267 1.09 18.07 -4.28
N THR A 268 0.18 17.12 -4.32
CA THR A 268 -0.74 16.98 -5.45
C THR A 268 -2.15 16.63 -4.96
N MET A 269 -3.14 16.95 -5.76
CA MET A 269 -4.50 16.46 -5.61
C MET A 269 -5.03 16.01 -6.97
N ASN A 270 -5.71 14.88 -7.02
CA ASN A 270 -6.47 14.41 -8.15
C ASN A 270 -7.96 14.40 -7.79
N ILE A 271 -8.81 14.65 -8.75
CA ILE A 271 -10.24 14.42 -8.64
C ILE A 271 -10.53 13.11 -9.34
N ASN A 272 -10.80 12.06 -8.56
CA ASN A 272 -10.91 10.70 -9.06
C ASN A 272 -12.23 10.45 -9.79
N SER A 273 -13.31 11.12 -9.34
CA SER A 273 -14.64 11.01 -9.94
C SER A 273 -15.48 12.22 -9.64
N ILE A 274 -16.49 12.45 -10.48
CA ILE A 274 -17.57 13.41 -10.25
C ILE A 274 -18.89 12.73 -10.60
N HIS A 275 -19.85 12.80 -9.68
CA HIS A 275 -21.20 12.31 -9.86
C HIS A 275 -22.19 13.35 -9.39
N GLY A 276 -23.10 13.73 -10.25
CA GLY A 276 -24.10 14.74 -9.89
C GLY A 276 -25.12 14.94 -11.00
N GLY A 277 -26.21 15.57 -10.66
CA GLY A 277 -27.33 15.73 -11.55
C GLY A 277 -28.45 14.75 -11.21
N GLN A 278 -29.34 14.58 -12.13
CA GLN A 278 -30.42 13.61 -12.00
C GLN A 278 -29.91 12.21 -12.24
N VAL A 279 -30.55 11.22 -11.60
CA VAL A 279 -30.23 9.82 -11.82
C VAL A 279 -30.39 9.50 -13.30
N GLU A 280 -29.36 8.89 -13.89
CA GLU A 280 -29.45 8.43 -15.27
C GLU A 280 -30.57 7.38 -15.39
N PRO A 281 -31.44 7.46 -16.41
CA PRO A 281 -32.43 6.43 -16.63
C PRO A 281 -31.75 5.10 -16.92
N ASP A 282 -32.41 4.01 -16.52
CA ASP A 282 -31.97 2.68 -16.92
C ASP A 282 -31.82 2.62 -18.45
N PRO A 283 -30.64 2.27 -18.99
CA PRO A 283 -30.41 2.19 -20.43
C PRO A 283 -31.42 1.30 -21.18
N GLU A 284 -31.99 0.29 -20.49
CA GLU A 284 -33.00 -0.60 -21.05
C GLU A 284 -34.43 -0.01 -21.05
N SER A 285 -34.66 1.06 -20.28
CA SER A 285 -36.00 1.65 -20.13
C SER A 285 -36.41 2.56 -21.27
N ASN A 286 -35.50 3.00 -22.16
CA ASN A 286 -35.72 4.08 -23.16
C ASN A 286 -36.30 5.38 -22.56
N ALA A 287 -36.18 5.58 -21.24
CA ALA A 287 -36.67 6.77 -20.57
C ALA A 287 -35.80 7.97 -20.89
N LEU A 288 -36.39 9.16 -20.94
CA LEU A 288 -35.63 10.41 -21.03
C LEU A 288 -35.13 10.84 -19.62
N PRO A 289 -33.97 11.51 -19.56
CA PRO A 289 -33.48 12.07 -18.30
C PRO A 289 -34.50 13.01 -17.66
N SER A 290 -34.53 13.05 -16.34
CA SER A 290 -35.38 13.99 -15.59
C SER A 290 -34.99 15.45 -15.88
N HIS A 291 -35.98 16.34 -15.98
CA HIS A 291 -35.76 17.78 -16.21
C HIS A 291 -35.89 18.56 -14.91
N CYS A 292 -35.18 18.18 -13.88
CA CYS A 292 -35.16 18.86 -12.58
C CYS A 292 -33.83 19.54 -12.29
N VAL A 293 -33.86 20.57 -11.46
CA VAL A 293 -32.67 21.19 -10.86
C VAL A 293 -32.02 20.14 -9.94
N PRO A 294 -30.73 19.81 -10.10
CA PRO A 294 -30.03 18.81 -9.26
C PRO A 294 -29.89 19.28 -7.80
N ASP A 295 -30.16 18.38 -6.87
CA ASP A 295 -30.08 18.61 -5.42
C ASP A 295 -28.84 17.99 -4.77
N SER A 296 -28.04 17.18 -5.50
CA SER A 296 -26.78 16.60 -5.04
C SER A 296 -25.73 16.60 -6.16
N CYS A 297 -24.48 16.84 -5.77
CA CYS A 297 -23.30 16.58 -6.62
C CYS A 297 -22.10 16.27 -5.72
N ARG A 298 -21.37 15.21 -6.02
CA ARG A 298 -20.23 14.76 -5.24
C ARG A 298 -19.00 14.51 -6.10
N ILE A 299 -17.84 14.73 -5.50
CA ILE A 299 -16.53 14.37 -6.06
C ILE A 299 -15.77 13.51 -5.06
N ILE A 300 -14.89 12.65 -5.57
CA ILE A 300 -13.89 11.95 -4.76
C ILE A 300 -12.54 12.56 -5.09
N ILE A 301 -11.82 13.00 -4.08
CA ILE A 301 -10.49 13.57 -4.18
C ILE A 301 -9.44 12.59 -3.64
N ASP A 302 -8.24 12.61 -4.25
CA ASP A 302 -7.02 11.93 -3.80
C ASP A 302 -5.95 13.00 -3.57
N ARG A 303 -5.78 13.42 -2.33
CA ARG A 303 -4.81 14.43 -1.90
C ARG A 303 -3.54 13.77 -1.41
N ARG A 304 -2.44 13.90 -2.20
CA ARG A 304 -1.12 13.42 -1.81
C ARG A 304 -0.35 14.56 -1.16
N PHE A 305 0.08 14.37 0.08
CA PHE A 305 0.75 15.38 0.88
C PHE A 305 2.16 14.93 1.29
N LEU A 306 3.02 15.90 1.52
CA LEU A 306 4.44 15.70 1.78
C LEU A 306 4.69 15.31 3.24
N ILE A 307 5.88 14.82 3.54
CA ILE A 307 6.26 14.48 4.92
C ILE A 307 6.33 15.72 5.82
N GLU A 308 6.53 16.87 5.23
CA GLU A 308 6.58 18.16 5.92
C GLU A 308 5.18 18.72 6.20
N GLU A 309 4.12 18.12 5.67
CA GLU A 309 2.73 18.55 5.87
C GLU A 309 2.04 17.71 6.95
N ASN A 310 1.17 18.36 7.70
CA ASN A 310 0.32 17.70 8.68
C ASN A 310 -1.06 17.38 8.07
N VAL A 311 -1.58 16.18 8.29
CA VAL A 311 -2.87 15.77 7.70
C VAL A 311 -4.05 16.64 8.17
N GLU A 312 -4.04 17.11 9.41
CA GLU A 312 -5.12 17.98 9.91
C GLU A 312 -5.07 19.37 9.27
N GLU A 313 -3.88 19.89 8.94
CA GLU A 313 -3.71 21.12 8.18
C GLU A 313 -4.16 20.93 6.71
N VAL A 314 -3.88 19.75 6.13
CA VAL A 314 -4.34 19.38 4.79
C VAL A 314 -5.87 19.35 4.71
N LYS A 315 -6.54 18.83 5.74
CA LYS A 315 -8.00 18.82 5.84
C LYS A 315 -8.55 20.24 6.01
N ALA A 316 -7.97 20.98 6.94
CA ALA A 316 -8.37 22.36 7.22
C ALA A 316 -8.25 23.26 5.98
N GLU A 317 -7.23 23.06 5.14
CA GLU A 317 -7.09 23.80 3.87
C GLU A 317 -8.30 23.61 2.94
N ILE A 318 -8.81 22.39 2.83
CA ILE A 318 -10.02 22.12 2.02
C ILE A 318 -11.26 22.75 2.66
N GLU A 319 -11.42 22.58 3.98
CA GLU A 319 -12.53 23.17 4.73
C GLU A 319 -12.55 24.70 4.62
N ASP A 320 -11.41 25.36 4.73
CA ASP A 320 -11.27 26.82 4.63
C ASP A 320 -11.70 27.32 3.23
N LEU A 321 -11.34 26.58 2.16
CA LEU A 321 -11.79 26.90 0.81
C LEU A 321 -13.32 26.78 0.68
N LEU A 322 -13.91 25.72 1.24
CA LEU A 322 -15.35 25.49 1.20
C LEU A 322 -16.13 26.54 2.03
N GLU A 323 -15.65 26.86 3.22
CA GLU A 323 -16.22 27.95 4.04
C GLU A 323 -16.07 29.34 3.35
N GLY A 324 -14.96 29.56 2.63
CA GLY A 324 -14.77 30.71 1.77
C GLY A 324 -15.85 30.82 0.67
N ILE A 325 -16.21 29.71 0.02
CA ILE A 325 -17.30 29.65 -0.95
C ILE A 325 -18.65 29.98 -0.24
N LYS A 326 -18.90 29.34 0.89
CA LYS A 326 -20.14 29.55 1.68
C LYS A 326 -20.34 30.98 2.09
N SER A 327 -19.28 31.69 2.43
CA SER A 327 -19.36 33.12 2.77
C SER A 327 -19.83 33.98 1.59
N ARG A 328 -19.52 33.58 0.34
CA ARG A 328 -19.91 34.29 -0.90
C ARG A 328 -21.23 33.78 -1.47
N ARG A 329 -21.65 32.56 -1.12
CA ARG A 329 -22.86 31.89 -1.60
C ARG A 329 -23.69 31.37 -0.42
N PRO A 330 -24.59 32.17 0.15
CA PRO A 330 -25.30 31.79 1.39
C PRO A 330 -26.13 30.50 1.32
N LYS A 331 -26.52 30.06 0.11
CA LYS A 331 -27.20 28.76 -0.09
C LYS A 331 -26.26 27.59 -0.24
N PHE A 332 -24.95 27.82 -0.37
CA PHE A 332 -23.98 26.73 -0.50
C PHE A 332 -23.95 25.86 0.75
N LYS A 333 -24.25 24.59 0.58
CA LYS A 333 -24.18 23.55 1.61
C LYS A 333 -23.27 22.44 1.11
N TYR A 334 -22.44 21.91 1.99
CA TYR A 334 -21.52 20.84 1.66
C TYR A 334 -21.33 19.89 2.84
N GLU A 335 -20.80 18.72 2.55
CA GLU A 335 -20.28 17.76 3.51
C GLU A 335 -18.94 17.21 2.99
N VAL A 336 -17.99 16.98 3.90
CA VAL A 336 -16.71 16.32 3.61
C VAL A 336 -16.63 15.05 4.42
N THR A 337 -16.52 13.92 3.74
CA THR A 337 -16.41 12.59 4.36
C THR A 337 -15.04 12.01 4.07
N GLU A 338 -14.24 11.74 5.10
CA GLU A 338 -12.98 11.03 4.96
C GLU A 338 -13.26 9.58 4.57
N LEU A 339 -12.68 9.12 3.46
CA LEU A 339 -12.78 7.74 2.99
C LEU A 339 -11.60 6.89 3.46
N ASN A 340 -10.40 7.46 3.37
CA ASN A 340 -9.16 6.78 3.79
C ASN A 340 -8.04 7.79 4.02
N ARG A 341 -7.02 7.40 4.79
CA ARG A 341 -5.80 8.18 4.94
C ARG A 341 -4.57 7.28 5.15
N VAL A 342 -3.45 7.76 4.65
CA VAL A 342 -2.12 7.18 4.85
C VAL A 342 -1.19 8.28 5.32
N ILE A 343 -0.53 8.08 6.45
CA ILE A 343 0.42 9.04 7.01
C ILE A 343 1.75 8.91 6.26
N PRO A 344 2.41 10.01 5.90
CA PRO A 344 3.69 9.95 5.22
C PRO A 344 4.77 9.42 6.17
N SER A 345 5.73 8.72 5.61
CA SER A 345 6.85 8.18 6.37
C SER A 345 8.16 8.32 5.62
N MET A 346 9.26 8.45 6.38
CA MET A 346 10.61 8.44 5.83
C MET A 346 11.58 7.80 6.82
N THR A 347 12.40 6.90 6.31
CA THR A 347 13.57 6.37 7.00
C THR A 347 14.76 7.27 6.69
N ASP A 348 15.55 7.60 7.73
CA ASP A 348 16.79 8.36 7.53
C ASP A 348 17.75 7.57 6.62
N LYS A 349 18.24 8.21 5.56
CA LYS A 349 19.23 7.62 4.64
C LYS A 349 20.52 7.17 5.35
N GLU A 350 20.83 7.76 6.50
CA GLU A 350 21.97 7.41 7.33
C GLU A 350 21.70 6.25 8.29
N ALA A 351 20.47 5.73 8.34
CA ALA A 351 20.11 4.61 9.20
C ALA A 351 20.97 3.37 8.89
N PRO A 352 21.37 2.58 9.91
CA PRO A 352 22.23 1.41 9.72
C PRO A 352 21.70 0.41 8.69
N ILE A 353 20.40 0.17 8.68
CA ILE A 353 19.76 -0.76 7.73
C ILE A 353 19.87 -0.25 6.29
N VAL A 354 19.68 1.05 6.04
CA VAL A 354 19.81 1.66 4.71
C VAL A 354 21.24 1.52 4.19
N LYS A 355 22.23 1.85 5.03
CA LYS A 355 23.65 1.67 4.69
C LYS A 355 24.01 0.22 4.39
N SER A 356 23.46 -0.72 5.17
CA SER A 356 23.72 -2.14 4.97
C SER A 356 23.12 -2.65 3.65
N ILE A 357 21.88 -2.23 3.32
CA ILE A 357 21.23 -2.58 2.06
C ILE A 357 21.98 -1.93 0.88
N ALA A 358 22.33 -0.65 0.97
CA ALA A 358 23.10 0.05 -0.08
C ALA A 358 24.44 -0.63 -0.38
N ALA A 359 25.21 -0.97 0.68
CA ALA A 359 26.46 -1.71 0.52
C ALA A 359 26.26 -3.10 -0.10
N SER A 360 25.15 -3.78 0.21
CA SER A 360 24.80 -5.07 -0.38
C SER A 360 24.42 -4.93 -1.86
N ILE A 361 23.65 -3.92 -2.22
CA ILE A 361 23.31 -3.60 -3.62
C ILE A 361 24.57 -3.31 -4.42
N GLU A 362 25.46 -2.45 -3.91
CA GLU A 362 26.72 -2.14 -4.55
C GLU A 362 27.56 -3.41 -4.80
N LYS A 363 27.63 -4.28 -3.80
CA LYS A 363 28.41 -5.52 -3.89
C LYS A 363 27.83 -6.54 -4.87
N VAL A 364 26.49 -6.67 -4.93
CA VAL A 364 25.79 -7.63 -5.82
C VAL A 364 25.71 -7.12 -7.25
N LEU A 365 25.38 -5.83 -7.45
CA LEU A 365 25.11 -5.28 -8.76
C LEU A 365 26.30 -4.52 -9.37
N GLY A 366 27.35 -4.24 -8.59
CA GLY A 366 28.49 -3.42 -9.03
C GLY A 366 28.13 -1.95 -9.30
N LYS A 367 27.02 -1.47 -8.70
CA LYS A 367 26.49 -0.11 -8.88
C LYS A 367 26.38 0.56 -7.52
N LYS A 368 26.76 1.83 -7.47
CA LYS A 368 26.51 2.73 -6.32
C LYS A 368 25.16 3.39 -6.43
#